data_ed022878ef3425b71230e7ff16536575
#
_entry.id   ed022878ef3425b71230e7ff16536575
#
_cell.length_a   1.000
_cell.length_b   1.000
_cell.length_c   1.000
_cell.angle_alpha   90.00
_cell.angle_beta   90.00
_cell.angle_gamma   90.00
#
_symmetry.space_group_name_H-M   'P 1'
#
loop_
_entity.id
_entity.type
_entity.pdbx_description
1 polymer ?
#
loop_
_entity_poly.entity_id
_entity_poly.type
_entity_poly.pdbx_seq_one_letter_code
_entity_poly.pdbx_strand_id
1 'polypeptide(L)'
;MVTGFNHSGFVVADIDLMVTFYRDELGLSVIREVDSVAPPTGDHTGFSGAHRKLVFVGKSGSDHMLELVHYIDPPSPKGHLERNQLGASHICFNVNDLTALHKKLTRKDVHFVTDPIFKTAQDGSKVGICYIKDPEGNWVELIEHS
;
A
#
# COMPACT_ATOMS: atom_id res chain seq x y z
N MET A 1 2.12 -15.98 -21.17
CA MET A 1 0.99 -16.12 -20.23
C MET A 1 1.40 -15.54 -18.90
N VAL A 2 0.46 -14.91 -18.15
CA VAL A 2 0.72 -14.45 -16.78
C VAL A 2 0.93 -15.67 -15.87
N THR A 3 1.92 -15.62 -14.98
CA THR A 3 2.29 -16.72 -14.07
C THR A 3 1.97 -16.42 -12.61
N GLY A 4 1.64 -15.18 -12.26
CA GLY A 4 1.30 -14.75 -10.90
C GLY A 4 1.38 -13.25 -10.72
N PHE A 5 1.13 -12.80 -9.49
CA PHE A 5 1.37 -11.43 -9.08
C PHE A 5 2.84 -11.25 -8.67
N ASN A 6 3.42 -10.10 -9.00
CA ASN A 6 4.77 -9.73 -8.57
C ASN A 6 4.71 -8.66 -7.47
N HIS A 7 4.08 -7.52 -7.77
CA HIS A 7 3.88 -6.43 -6.83
C HIS A 7 2.62 -5.63 -7.18
N SER A 8 2.13 -4.86 -6.23
CA SER A 8 1.22 -3.73 -6.44
C SER A 8 1.99 -2.44 -6.20
N GLY A 9 1.63 -1.36 -6.90
CA GLY A 9 2.36 -0.10 -6.79
C GLY A 9 1.48 1.08 -6.40
N PHE A 10 2.00 1.95 -5.52
CA PHE A 10 1.48 3.28 -5.26
C PHE A 10 2.50 4.33 -5.67
N VAL A 11 2.06 5.32 -6.44
CA VAL A 11 2.84 6.53 -6.68
C VAL A 11 2.66 7.45 -5.47
N VAL A 12 3.79 7.87 -4.88
CA VAL A 12 3.83 8.61 -3.61
C VAL A 12 4.65 9.91 -3.77
N ALA A 13 4.30 10.92 -2.99
CA ALA A 13 5.00 12.20 -3.00
C ALA A 13 6.15 12.25 -1.99
N ASP A 14 5.99 11.60 -0.82
CA ASP A 14 6.99 11.52 0.23
C ASP A 14 7.31 10.05 0.53
N ILE A 15 8.39 9.56 -0.08
CA ILE A 15 8.78 8.15 0.03
C ILE A 15 9.18 7.76 1.47
N ASP A 16 9.81 8.66 2.22
CA ASP A 16 10.29 8.38 3.57
C ASP A 16 9.13 8.29 4.56
N LEU A 17 8.14 9.20 4.44
CA LEU A 17 6.89 9.14 5.19
C LEU A 17 6.14 7.82 4.94
N MET A 18 6.03 7.44 3.68
CA MET A 18 5.28 6.25 3.29
C MET A 18 6.00 4.95 3.72
N VAL A 19 7.31 4.88 3.56
CA VAL A 19 8.11 3.75 4.06
C VAL A 19 7.97 3.63 5.58
N THR A 20 8.05 4.74 6.30
CA THR A 20 7.88 4.76 7.76
C THR A 20 6.51 4.20 8.16
N PHE A 21 5.43 4.62 7.48
CA PHE A 21 4.09 4.13 7.76
C PHE A 21 3.99 2.60 7.54
N TYR A 22 4.36 2.11 6.37
CA TYR A 22 4.24 0.69 6.05
C TYR A 22 5.17 -0.20 6.90
N ARG A 23 6.38 0.28 7.21
CA ARG A 23 7.33 -0.44 8.04
C ARG A 23 6.96 -0.41 9.53
N ASP A 24 6.75 0.78 10.10
CA ASP A 24 6.69 0.96 11.55
C ASP A 24 5.27 0.80 12.09
N GLU A 25 4.26 1.20 11.30
CA GLU A 25 2.87 1.09 11.74
C GLU A 25 2.22 -0.23 11.31
N LEU A 26 2.45 -0.68 10.07
CA LEU A 26 1.89 -1.93 9.58
C LEU A 26 2.84 -3.14 9.71
N GLY A 27 4.10 -2.92 10.11
CA GLY A 27 5.06 -3.99 10.42
C GLY A 27 5.57 -4.74 9.18
N LEU A 28 5.64 -4.07 8.03
CA LEU A 28 6.32 -4.58 6.85
C LEU A 28 7.83 -4.36 6.97
N SER A 29 8.59 -5.01 6.09
CA SER A 29 10.04 -4.81 5.96
C SER A 29 10.35 -4.18 4.62
N VAL A 30 11.38 -3.34 4.58
CA VAL A 30 11.98 -2.91 3.31
C VAL A 30 12.71 -4.10 2.69
N ILE A 31 12.29 -4.49 1.50
CA ILE A 31 12.85 -5.63 0.76
C ILE A 31 13.92 -5.17 -0.21
N ARG A 32 13.68 -4.05 -0.88
CA ARG A 32 14.58 -3.51 -1.90
C ARG A 32 14.33 -2.03 -2.10
N GLU A 33 15.42 -1.30 -2.39
CA GLU A 33 15.38 0.09 -2.80
C GLU A 33 16.08 0.24 -4.15
N VAL A 34 15.56 1.12 -5.00
CA VAL A 34 16.12 1.42 -6.32
C VAL A 34 16.05 2.92 -6.56
N ASP A 35 17.20 3.49 -6.93
CA ASP A 35 17.28 4.83 -7.51
C ASP A 35 17.45 4.66 -9.02
N SER A 36 16.50 5.16 -9.80
CA SER A 36 16.40 4.89 -11.24
C SER A 36 16.30 6.17 -12.04
N VAL A 37 17.26 6.36 -12.94
CA VAL A 37 17.23 7.46 -13.91
C VAL A 37 17.06 6.88 -15.31
N ALA A 38 15.96 7.23 -15.96
CA ALA A 38 15.69 6.81 -17.33
C ALA A 38 16.65 7.54 -18.30
N PRO A 39 17.10 6.89 -19.39
CA PRO A 39 17.87 7.57 -20.42
C PRO A 39 17.03 8.64 -21.13
N PRO A 40 17.65 9.62 -21.82
CA PRO A 40 16.93 10.64 -22.58
C PRO A 40 15.96 10.09 -23.64
N THR A 41 16.21 8.88 -24.10
CA THR A 41 15.35 8.15 -25.05
C THR A 41 14.09 7.55 -24.38
N GLY A 42 13.98 7.66 -23.06
CA GLY A 42 12.92 7.05 -22.27
C GLY A 42 13.22 5.60 -21.87
N ASP A 43 12.39 5.07 -20.99
CA ASP A 43 12.41 3.68 -20.57
C ASP A 43 10.98 3.06 -20.67
N HIS A 44 10.75 1.93 -20.03
CA HIS A 44 9.46 1.23 -20.02
C HIS A 44 8.29 2.05 -19.44
N THR A 45 8.56 3.13 -18.72
CA THR A 45 7.52 4.03 -18.19
C THR A 45 7.04 5.06 -19.21
N GLY A 46 7.78 5.24 -20.31
CA GLY A 46 7.48 6.24 -21.34
C GLY A 46 7.88 7.67 -20.99
N PHE A 47 8.48 7.90 -19.81
CA PHE A 47 8.97 9.22 -19.41
C PHE A 47 10.46 9.36 -19.71
N SER A 48 10.81 10.23 -20.66
CA SER A 48 12.19 10.54 -21.02
C SER A 48 12.92 11.20 -19.84
N GLY A 49 14.09 10.65 -19.48
CA GLY A 49 14.94 11.20 -18.44
C GLY A 49 14.38 11.12 -17.01
N ALA A 50 13.26 10.41 -16.80
CA ALA A 50 12.62 10.37 -15.49
C ALA A 50 13.55 9.86 -14.39
N HIS A 51 13.58 10.59 -13.27
CA HIS A 51 14.28 10.19 -12.05
C HIS A 51 13.27 9.73 -11.00
N ARG A 52 13.40 8.49 -10.52
CA ARG A 52 12.47 7.86 -9.58
C ARG A 52 13.21 7.16 -8.46
N LYS A 53 12.68 7.27 -7.24
CA LYS A 53 13.01 6.36 -6.15
C LYS A 53 11.90 5.33 -6.00
N LEU A 54 12.28 4.06 -5.87
CA LEU A 54 11.37 2.95 -5.68
C LEU A 54 11.77 2.21 -4.41
N VAL A 55 10.79 1.97 -3.53
CA VAL A 55 10.99 1.16 -2.33
C VAL A 55 9.96 0.05 -2.32
N PHE A 56 10.43 -1.18 -2.26
CA PHE A 56 9.58 -2.36 -2.13
C PHE A 56 9.48 -2.75 -0.67
N VAL A 57 8.27 -2.80 -0.15
CA VAL A 57 7.98 -3.24 1.21
C VAL A 57 7.11 -4.50 1.20
N GLY A 58 7.30 -5.38 2.17
CA GLY A 58 6.55 -6.64 2.25
C GLY A 58 6.90 -7.45 3.47
N LYS A 59 6.37 -8.67 3.53
CA LYS A 59 6.76 -9.68 4.52
C LYS A 59 7.81 -10.62 3.91
N SER A 60 8.80 -10.99 4.70
CA SER A 60 9.78 -12.00 4.28
C SER A 60 9.05 -13.31 3.93
N GLY A 61 9.38 -13.87 2.76
CA GLY A 61 8.76 -15.08 2.23
C GLY A 61 7.38 -14.88 1.57
N SER A 62 6.92 -13.64 1.42
CA SER A 62 5.72 -13.34 0.62
C SER A 62 6.09 -13.25 -0.86
N ASP A 63 5.24 -13.81 -1.72
CA ASP A 63 5.36 -13.71 -3.18
C ASP A 63 4.85 -12.37 -3.74
N HIS A 64 4.30 -11.51 -2.89
CA HIS A 64 3.74 -10.22 -3.26
C HIS A 64 4.33 -9.10 -2.42
N MET A 65 4.74 -8.01 -3.07
CA MET A 65 5.29 -6.81 -2.45
C MET A 65 4.42 -5.60 -2.78
N LEU A 66 4.52 -4.57 -1.95
CA LEU A 66 4.06 -3.23 -2.30
C LEU A 66 5.25 -2.40 -2.77
N GLU A 67 5.16 -1.87 -3.99
CA GLU A 67 6.11 -0.92 -4.55
C GLU A 67 5.64 0.51 -4.26
N LEU A 68 6.45 1.30 -3.59
CA LEU A 68 6.29 2.74 -3.41
C LEU A 68 7.15 3.46 -4.44
N VAL A 69 6.54 4.25 -5.32
CA VAL A 69 7.21 4.93 -6.43
C VAL A 69 7.14 6.43 -6.24
N HIS A 70 8.27 7.06 -5.99
CA HIS A 70 8.38 8.52 -5.93
C HIS A 70 9.04 9.05 -7.20
N TYR A 71 8.30 9.82 -7.98
CA TYR A 71 8.83 10.56 -9.14
C TYR A 71 9.46 11.87 -8.66
N ILE A 72 10.79 11.94 -8.73
CA ILE A 72 11.55 13.15 -8.43
C ILE A 72 11.43 14.11 -9.61
N ASP A 73 11.57 13.58 -10.84
CA ASP A 73 11.43 14.32 -12.09
C ASP A 73 10.85 13.41 -13.20
N PRO A 74 9.78 13.80 -13.87
CA PRO A 74 8.87 14.91 -13.52
C PRO A 74 8.08 14.58 -12.24
N PRO A 75 7.74 15.59 -11.41
CA PRO A 75 6.98 15.36 -10.20
C PRO A 75 5.56 14.89 -10.52
N SER A 76 5.04 14.00 -9.68
CA SER A 76 3.69 13.46 -9.84
C SER A 76 2.61 14.52 -9.62
N PRO A 77 1.58 14.59 -10.48
CA PRO A 77 0.42 15.42 -10.24
C PRO A 77 -0.36 14.89 -9.02
N LYS A 78 -0.97 15.80 -8.27
CA LYS A 78 -1.83 15.44 -7.13
C LYS A 78 -3.19 14.95 -7.61
N GLY A 79 -3.75 13.98 -6.92
CA GLY A 79 -5.12 13.50 -7.15
C GLY A 79 -5.33 12.15 -6.49
N HIS A 80 -6.55 11.96 -5.97
CA HIS A 80 -7.00 10.68 -5.41
C HIS A 80 -8.42 10.39 -5.89
N LEU A 81 -8.71 9.09 -6.02
CA LEU A 81 -10.06 8.61 -6.33
C LEU A 81 -10.75 8.15 -5.04
N GLU A 82 -12.04 8.46 -4.93
CA GLU A 82 -12.86 7.81 -3.91
C GLU A 82 -13.03 6.32 -4.22
N ARG A 83 -13.19 5.49 -3.20
CA ARG A 83 -13.20 4.02 -3.34
C ARG A 83 -14.21 3.46 -4.34
N ASN A 84 -15.31 4.16 -4.57
CA ASN A 84 -16.37 3.76 -5.48
C ASN A 84 -16.26 4.38 -6.88
N GLN A 85 -15.20 5.11 -7.18
CA GLN A 85 -14.97 5.66 -8.52
C GLN A 85 -14.31 4.61 -9.42
N LEU A 86 -14.68 4.62 -10.71
CA LEU A 86 -14.03 3.78 -11.70
C LEU A 86 -12.53 4.09 -11.78
N GLY A 87 -11.70 3.05 -11.73
CA GLY A 87 -10.25 3.19 -11.69
C GLY A 87 -9.66 3.29 -10.27
N ALA A 88 -10.49 3.44 -9.23
CA ALA A 88 -9.99 3.36 -7.86
C ALA A 88 -9.45 1.96 -7.56
N SER A 89 -8.38 1.92 -6.79
CA SER A 89 -7.73 0.68 -6.35
C SER A 89 -7.48 0.72 -4.84
N HIS A 90 -7.29 -0.44 -4.27
CA HIS A 90 -6.80 -0.61 -2.91
C HIS A 90 -5.90 -1.84 -2.85
N ILE A 91 -5.10 -1.91 -1.79
CA ILE A 91 -4.38 -3.12 -1.41
C ILE A 91 -5.00 -3.67 -0.13
N CYS A 92 -4.92 -4.99 0.05
CA CYS A 92 -5.45 -5.67 1.24
C CYS A 92 -4.35 -6.44 1.93
N PHE A 93 -4.22 -6.22 3.25
CA PHE A 93 -3.28 -6.96 4.10
C PHE A 93 -4.02 -7.90 5.05
N ASN A 94 -3.53 -9.14 5.15
CA ASN A 94 -3.93 -10.04 6.22
C ASN A 94 -3.30 -9.57 7.53
N VAL A 95 -4.09 -9.53 8.60
CA VAL A 95 -3.64 -9.17 9.95
C VAL A 95 -4.03 -10.23 10.96
N ASN A 96 -3.26 -10.37 12.04
CA ASN A 96 -3.50 -11.39 13.06
C ASN A 96 -4.46 -10.94 14.16
N ASP A 97 -4.50 -9.63 14.46
CA ASP A 97 -5.34 -9.03 15.50
C ASP A 97 -5.76 -7.63 15.04
N LEU A 98 -6.88 -7.60 14.33
CA LEU A 98 -7.43 -6.37 13.77
C LEU A 98 -7.87 -5.38 14.87
N THR A 99 -8.34 -5.91 16.00
CA THR A 99 -8.76 -5.07 17.13
C THR A 99 -7.57 -4.34 17.76
N ALA A 100 -6.46 -5.05 18.01
CA ALA A 100 -5.25 -4.42 18.55
C ALA A 100 -4.63 -3.44 17.54
N LEU A 101 -4.59 -3.80 16.27
CA LEU A 101 -4.08 -2.93 15.21
C LEU A 101 -4.92 -1.66 15.08
N HIS A 102 -6.26 -1.78 15.11
CA HIS A 102 -7.16 -0.64 15.10
C HIS A 102 -6.86 0.33 16.24
N LYS A 103 -6.77 -0.18 17.50
CA LYS A 103 -6.41 0.64 18.65
C LYS A 103 -5.06 1.33 18.51
N LYS A 104 -4.05 0.64 17.97
CA LYS A 104 -2.71 1.19 17.71
C LYS A 104 -2.79 2.35 16.72
N LEU A 105 -3.41 2.11 15.56
CA LEU A 105 -3.46 3.07 14.45
C LEU A 105 -4.34 4.28 14.78
N THR A 106 -5.43 4.10 15.52
CA THR A 106 -6.28 5.21 15.98
C THR A 106 -5.52 6.18 16.88
N ARG A 107 -4.61 5.69 17.74
CA ARG A 107 -3.73 6.56 18.55
C ARG A 107 -2.69 7.33 17.74
N LYS A 108 -2.51 6.98 16.48
CA LYS A 108 -1.62 7.63 15.52
C LYS A 108 -2.37 8.48 14.50
N ASP A 109 -3.64 8.76 14.78
CA ASP A 109 -4.53 9.56 13.93
C ASP A 109 -4.69 8.99 12.50
N VAL A 110 -4.50 7.68 12.31
CA VAL A 110 -4.77 7.02 11.03
C VAL A 110 -6.27 7.03 10.76
N HIS A 111 -6.64 7.47 9.58
CA HIS A 111 -8.04 7.56 9.18
C HIS A 111 -8.64 6.17 8.90
N PHE A 112 -9.64 5.79 9.68
CA PHE A 112 -10.50 4.63 9.45
C PHE A 112 -11.82 5.07 8.82
N VAL A 113 -12.30 4.32 7.83
CA VAL A 113 -13.63 4.57 7.24
C VAL A 113 -14.75 4.21 8.21
N THR A 114 -14.58 3.08 8.90
CA THR A 114 -15.44 2.59 9.99
C THR A 114 -14.59 1.87 11.02
N ASP A 115 -15.11 1.65 12.20
CA ASP A 115 -14.55 0.63 13.09
C ASP A 115 -14.53 -0.73 12.39
N PRO A 116 -13.62 -1.66 12.79
CA PRO A 116 -13.61 -3.01 12.25
C PRO A 116 -14.97 -3.70 12.35
N ILE A 117 -15.42 -4.27 11.24
CA ILE A 117 -16.66 -5.01 11.16
C ILE A 117 -16.33 -6.50 11.15
N PHE A 118 -16.88 -7.23 12.14
CA PHE A 118 -16.71 -8.68 12.25
C PHE A 118 -17.97 -9.40 11.79
N LYS A 119 -17.78 -10.43 10.96
CA LYS A 119 -18.88 -11.31 10.48
C LYS A 119 -18.50 -12.74 10.76
N THR A 120 -19.52 -13.55 11.10
CA THR A 120 -19.40 -15.00 11.23
C THR A 120 -20.10 -15.66 10.04
N ALA A 121 -19.38 -16.51 9.32
CA ALA A 121 -19.93 -17.30 8.24
C ALA A 121 -20.74 -18.50 8.77
N GLN A 122 -21.49 -19.17 7.90
CA GLN A 122 -22.31 -20.33 8.29
C GLN A 122 -21.52 -21.53 8.83
N ASP A 123 -20.26 -21.66 8.40
CA ASP A 123 -19.31 -22.69 8.86
C ASP A 123 -18.65 -22.34 10.19
N GLY A 124 -18.96 -21.16 10.77
CA GLY A 124 -18.41 -20.69 12.03
C GLY A 124 -17.10 -19.90 11.89
N SER A 125 -16.51 -19.80 10.69
CA SER A 125 -15.35 -18.95 10.45
C SER A 125 -15.71 -17.48 10.63
N LYS A 126 -14.76 -16.68 11.12
CA LYS A 126 -14.93 -15.26 11.34
C LYS A 126 -14.02 -14.46 10.43
N VAL A 127 -14.55 -13.34 9.96
CA VAL A 127 -13.80 -12.37 9.17
C VAL A 127 -13.99 -10.99 9.79
N GLY A 128 -12.90 -10.35 10.16
CA GLY A 128 -12.83 -8.93 10.54
C GLY A 128 -12.30 -8.12 9.37
N ILE A 129 -12.90 -6.97 9.09
CA ILE A 129 -12.53 -6.13 7.96
C ILE A 129 -12.68 -4.64 8.27
N CYS A 130 -11.75 -3.82 7.80
CA CYS A 130 -11.91 -2.37 7.74
C CYS A 130 -11.04 -1.75 6.64
N TYR A 131 -11.37 -0.51 6.29
CA TYR A 131 -10.55 0.31 5.38
C TYR A 131 -9.90 1.46 6.14
N ILE A 132 -8.64 1.72 5.79
CA ILE A 132 -7.89 2.89 6.24
C ILE A 132 -7.37 3.69 5.04
N LYS A 133 -6.94 4.92 5.30
CA LYS A 133 -6.08 5.68 4.40
C LYS A 133 -4.65 5.67 4.94
N ASP A 134 -3.68 5.49 4.05
CA ASP A 134 -2.30 5.77 4.38
C ASP A 134 -2.06 7.30 4.46
N PRO A 135 -0.86 7.76 4.84
CA PRO A 135 -0.60 9.20 5.02
C PRO A 135 -0.85 10.06 3.79
N GLU A 136 -0.78 9.50 2.60
CA GLU A 136 -1.04 10.21 1.35
C GLU A 136 -2.43 9.95 0.76
N GLY A 137 -3.27 9.19 1.47
CA GLY A 137 -4.68 8.97 1.12
C GLY A 137 -4.95 7.77 0.25
N ASN A 138 -3.97 6.89 0.01
CA ASN A 138 -4.22 5.63 -0.70
C ASN A 138 -5.08 4.71 0.16
N TRP A 139 -5.96 3.94 -0.49
CA TRP A 139 -6.85 3.03 0.19
C TRP A 139 -6.16 1.71 0.55
N VAL A 140 -6.25 1.35 1.81
CA VAL A 140 -5.72 0.10 2.36
C VAL A 140 -6.83 -0.63 3.10
N GLU A 141 -7.04 -1.89 2.75
CA GLU A 141 -7.94 -2.80 3.43
C GLU A 141 -7.15 -3.67 4.40
N LEU A 142 -7.70 -3.88 5.58
CA LEU A 142 -7.15 -4.79 6.59
C LEU A 142 -8.16 -5.89 6.84
N ILE A 143 -7.71 -7.15 6.75
CA ILE A 143 -8.56 -8.32 6.92
C ILE A 143 -7.96 -9.32 7.91
N GLU A 144 -8.79 -9.79 8.83
CA GLU A 144 -8.46 -10.87 9.77
C GLU A 144 -9.37 -12.06 9.49
N HIS A 145 -8.78 -13.23 9.39
CA HIS A 145 -9.48 -14.52 9.31
C HIS A 145 -9.21 -15.34 10.58
N SER A 146 -10.27 -15.80 11.25
CA SER A 146 -10.19 -16.62 12.47
C SER A 146 -11.30 -17.69 12.55
#